data_97ca8869747a40e5e5353627c98b6a99
#
_entry.id   97ca8869747a40e5e5353627c98b6a99
#
_cell.length_a   1.000
_cell.length_b   1.000
_cell.length_c   1.000
_cell.angle_alpha   90.00
_cell.angle_beta   90.00
_cell.angle_gamma   90.00
#
_symmetry.space_group_name_H-M   'P 1'
#
loop_
_entity.id
_entity.type
_entity.pdbx_description
1 polymer ?
#
loop_
_entity_poly.entity_id
_entity_poly.type
_entity_poly.pdbx_seq_one_letter_code
_entity_poly.pdbx_strand_id
1 'polypeptide(L)'
;MDKKIQMLVGPTALPHRVMQAMDKEAYSHRGGYYKEVQQFVTEGMKKIFGTTNDVLTLTTSGTGAMEATIQNCFLPGDEVIIPVNGAFGELFYHVAKGYDLNVIRVDFEFGKEQDVEEVMERVTENTKGIFVIHNESSTGVVNDIEKYGKAMESIDALLVVDSVSGAGGIEIDMDNWNIDIVFTASQKALMAPPGLSFVALNDKAWEAVDRINNPRYLFNFKKDREYILKNLTVHTPATHTLLALQEGLKMIFEEGLTNVFARHAENAQLIRDGVRKIGL
;
A
#
# COMPACT_ATOMS: atom_id res chain seq x y z
N MET A 1 -26.26 -24.68 2.22
CA MET A 1 -26.21 -23.28 1.69
C MET A 1 -25.38 -23.29 0.45
N ASP A 2 -25.91 -22.83 -0.65
CA ASP A 2 -25.13 -22.69 -1.89
C ASP A 2 -23.96 -21.74 -1.64
N LYS A 3 -22.75 -22.17 -1.99
CA LYS A 3 -21.55 -21.37 -1.83
C LYS A 3 -21.63 -20.19 -2.81
N LYS A 4 -21.89 -18.99 -2.30
CA LYS A 4 -21.86 -17.78 -3.12
C LYS A 4 -20.41 -17.49 -3.54
N ILE A 5 -20.20 -17.32 -4.83
CA ILE A 5 -18.90 -16.87 -5.37
C ILE A 5 -18.86 -15.35 -5.26
N GLN A 6 -17.85 -14.85 -4.58
CA GLN A 6 -17.64 -13.42 -4.44
C GLN A 6 -16.86 -12.89 -5.65
N MET A 7 -17.50 -12.02 -6.43
CA MET A 7 -16.92 -11.39 -7.63
C MET A 7 -16.65 -9.90 -7.37
N LEU A 8 -15.81 -9.62 -6.38
CA LEU A 8 -15.44 -8.27 -5.96
C LEU A 8 -13.93 -8.08 -6.10
N VAL A 9 -13.52 -6.86 -6.44
CA VAL A 9 -12.09 -6.45 -6.44
C VAL A 9 -11.50 -6.35 -5.01
N GLY A 10 -12.34 -6.50 -3.99
CA GLY A 10 -12.01 -6.50 -2.56
C GLY A 10 -13.11 -5.83 -1.72
N PRO A 11 -13.20 -6.17 -0.43
CA PRO A 11 -12.38 -7.17 0.29
C PRO A 11 -12.42 -8.55 -0.35
N THR A 12 -11.30 -9.28 -0.33
CA THR A 12 -11.24 -10.64 -0.89
C THR A 12 -11.90 -11.66 0.03
N ALA A 13 -12.35 -12.79 -0.53
CA ALA A 13 -12.82 -13.90 0.28
C ALA A 13 -11.68 -14.44 1.15
N LEU A 14 -11.97 -14.67 2.44
CA LEU A 14 -10.96 -15.16 3.37
C LEU A 14 -10.77 -16.67 3.21
N PRO A 15 -9.52 -17.17 3.10
CA PRO A 15 -9.23 -18.58 3.20
C PRO A 15 -9.67 -19.17 4.55
N HIS A 16 -10.05 -20.45 4.59
CA HIS A 16 -10.50 -21.08 5.82
C HIS A 16 -9.43 -21.04 6.94
N ARG A 17 -8.14 -21.23 6.61
CA ARG A 17 -7.03 -21.10 7.55
C ARG A 17 -6.97 -19.70 8.19
N VAL A 18 -7.18 -18.66 7.40
CA VAL A 18 -7.20 -17.27 7.87
C VAL A 18 -8.38 -17.03 8.82
N MET A 19 -9.57 -17.55 8.49
CA MET A 19 -10.73 -17.47 9.39
C MET A 19 -10.48 -18.19 10.71
N GLN A 20 -9.91 -19.41 10.69
CA GLN A 20 -9.56 -20.17 11.89
C GLN A 20 -8.51 -19.44 12.75
N ALA A 21 -7.58 -18.71 12.15
CA ALA A 21 -6.58 -17.93 12.89
C ALA A 21 -7.20 -16.85 13.76
N MET A 22 -8.40 -16.37 13.41
CA MET A 22 -9.14 -15.36 14.20
C MET A 22 -10.00 -15.96 15.31
N ASP A 23 -10.26 -17.28 15.29
CA ASP A 23 -11.07 -17.96 16.31
C ASP A 23 -10.23 -18.20 17.57
N LYS A 24 -9.86 -17.13 18.24
CA LYS A 24 -9.06 -17.11 19.47
C LYS A 24 -9.60 -16.08 20.43
N GLU A 25 -9.42 -16.34 21.72
CA GLU A 25 -9.70 -15.33 22.74
C GLU A 25 -8.85 -14.08 22.57
N ALA A 26 -9.36 -12.94 23.04
CA ALA A 26 -8.63 -11.70 23.05
C ALA A 26 -7.35 -11.82 23.90
N TYR A 27 -6.27 -11.26 23.43
CA TYR A 27 -4.98 -11.27 24.11
C TYR A 27 -4.41 -9.87 24.25
N SER A 28 -3.51 -9.69 25.23
CA SER A 28 -2.90 -8.40 25.49
C SER A 28 -1.99 -7.95 24.35
N HIS A 29 -2.27 -6.81 23.73
CA HIS A 29 -1.40 -6.19 22.73
C HIS A 29 -0.12 -5.58 23.32
N ARG A 30 0.17 -5.80 24.60
CA ARG A 30 1.42 -5.44 25.29
C ARG A 30 2.21 -6.67 25.73
N GLY A 31 1.66 -7.87 25.54
CA GLY A 31 2.27 -9.15 25.96
C GLY A 31 3.30 -9.70 24.97
N GLY A 32 4.04 -10.73 25.40
CA GLY A 32 5.06 -11.40 24.57
C GLY A 32 4.48 -11.99 23.29
N TYR A 33 3.35 -12.68 23.39
CA TYR A 33 2.68 -13.27 22.22
C TYR A 33 2.34 -12.23 21.14
N TYR A 34 1.85 -11.06 21.53
CA TYR A 34 1.60 -9.97 20.57
C TYR A 34 2.89 -9.53 19.87
N LYS A 35 3.99 -9.38 20.62
CA LYS A 35 5.28 -8.98 20.05
C LYS A 35 5.78 -9.99 19.01
N GLU A 36 5.63 -11.27 19.24
CA GLU A 36 6.00 -12.31 18.29
C GLU A 36 5.16 -12.24 17.00
N VAL A 37 3.84 -12.05 17.13
CA VAL A 37 2.94 -11.88 15.98
C VAL A 37 3.28 -10.60 15.21
N GLN A 38 3.45 -9.47 15.91
CA GLN A 38 3.79 -8.19 15.29
C GLN A 38 5.15 -8.26 14.57
N GLN A 39 6.15 -8.87 15.18
CA GLN A 39 7.46 -9.07 14.56
C GLN A 39 7.35 -9.89 13.27
N PHE A 40 6.65 -11.02 13.32
CA PHE A 40 6.43 -11.84 12.13
C PHE A 40 5.74 -11.07 11.01
N VAL A 41 4.71 -10.29 11.34
CA VAL A 41 3.97 -9.48 10.36
C VAL A 41 4.86 -8.36 9.80
N THR A 42 5.61 -7.66 10.63
CA THR A 42 6.52 -6.60 10.18
C THR A 42 7.59 -7.14 9.22
N GLU A 43 8.26 -8.24 9.59
CA GLU A 43 9.25 -8.88 8.72
C GLU A 43 8.62 -9.48 7.44
N GLY A 44 7.39 -9.99 7.55
CA GLY A 44 6.62 -10.44 6.40
C GLY A 44 6.30 -9.30 5.44
N MET A 45 5.86 -8.16 5.96
CA MET A 45 5.55 -6.98 5.14
C MET A 45 6.80 -6.36 4.49
N LYS A 46 7.97 -6.40 5.14
CA LYS A 46 9.22 -6.03 4.49
C LYS A 46 9.49 -6.87 3.23
N LYS A 47 9.28 -8.18 3.32
CA LYS A 47 9.43 -9.07 2.15
C LYS A 47 8.39 -8.78 1.06
N ILE A 48 7.15 -8.45 1.44
CA ILE A 48 6.08 -8.09 0.49
C ILE A 48 6.43 -6.81 -0.26
N PHE A 49 7.04 -5.83 0.40
CA PHE A 49 7.44 -4.56 -0.21
C PHE A 49 8.82 -4.58 -0.87
N GLY A 50 9.60 -5.65 -0.72
CA GLY A 50 10.98 -5.69 -1.21
C GLY A 50 11.84 -4.62 -0.53
N THR A 51 11.82 -4.57 0.80
CA THR A 51 12.53 -3.52 1.54
C THR A 51 13.18 -4.01 2.83
N THR A 52 14.26 -3.35 3.21
CA THR A 52 14.90 -3.46 4.52
C THR A 52 14.49 -2.33 5.47
N ASN A 53 13.78 -1.34 4.96
CA ASN A 53 13.33 -0.16 5.69
C ASN A 53 12.27 -0.46 6.76
N ASP A 54 11.95 0.54 7.58
CA ASP A 54 10.90 0.43 8.59
C ASP A 54 9.50 0.34 7.96
N VAL A 55 8.71 -0.62 8.44
CA VAL A 55 7.30 -0.79 8.05
C VAL A 55 6.41 -0.52 9.25
N LEU A 56 5.62 0.52 9.17
CA LEU A 56 4.65 0.90 10.20
C LEU A 56 3.36 0.09 10.05
N THR A 57 2.75 -0.30 11.16
CA THR A 57 1.44 -0.96 11.22
C THR A 57 0.42 0.01 11.76
N LEU A 58 -0.59 0.34 10.96
CA LEU A 58 -1.68 1.25 11.30
C LEU A 58 -3.01 0.50 11.38
N THR A 59 -3.82 0.82 12.39
CA THR A 59 -5.19 0.30 12.50
C THR A 59 -6.13 1.22 11.72
N THR A 60 -6.18 1.02 10.40
CA THR A 60 -6.98 1.83 9.47
C THR A 60 -7.19 1.13 8.14
N SER A 61 -7.89 1.79 7.21
CA SER A 61 -8.03 1.39 5.79
C SER A 61 -6.85 1.88 4.95
N GLY A 62 -6.78 1.44 3.66
CA GLY A 62 -5.83 2.00 2.69
C GLY A 62 -5.96 3.53 2.55
N THR A 63 -7.19 4.06 2.55
CA THR A 63 -7.43 5.52 2.55
C THR A 63 -6.82 6.20 3.77
N GLY A 64 -6.92 5.56 4.95
CA GLY A 64 -6.27 6.10 6.14
C GLY A 64 -4.74 6.07 6.08
N ALA A 65 -4.13 5.10 5.38
CA ALA A 65 -2.68 5.11 5.12
C ALA A 65 -2.28 6.24 4.15
N MET A 66 -3.11 6.51 3.14
CA MET A 66 -2.95 7.63 2.21
C MET A 66 -2.99 8.97 2.96
N GLU A 67 -4.00 9.19 3.81
CA GLU A 67 -4.09 10.38 4.67
C GLU A 67 -2.92 10.49 5.64
N ALA A 68 -2.56 9.38 6.31
CA ALA A 68 -1.43 9.34 7.23
C ALA A 68 -0.11 9.73 6.55
N THR A 69 0.11 9.28 5.31
CA THR A 69 1.29 9.63 4.51
C THR A 69 1.32 11.13 4.24
N ILE A 70 0.21 11.72 3.79
CA ILE A 70 0.14 13.16 3.53
C ILE A 70 0.39 13.96 4.80
N GLN A 71 -0.29 13.63 5.89
CA GLN A 71 -0.14 14.33 7.18
C GLN A 71 1.29 14.34 7.73
N ASN A 72 2.05 13.28 7.46
CA ASN A 72 3.38 13.12 8.02
C ASN A 72 4.49 13.63 7.12
N CYS A 73 4.28 13.72 5.80
CA CYS A 73 5.35 13.98 4.84
C CYS A 73 5.17 15.27 4.04
N PHE A 74 4.00 15.94 4.11
CA PHE A 74 3.69 17.12 3.30
C PHE A 74 3.06 18.23 4.14
N LEU A 75 3.28 19.49 3.72
CA LEU A 75 2.65 20.68 4.29
C LEU A 75 1.51 21.17 3.39
N PRO A 76 0.48 21.85 3.94
CA PRO A 76 -0.46 22.61 3.13
C PRO A 76 0.28 23.54 2.16
N GLY A 77 -0.12 23.52 0.89
CA GLY A 77 0.51 24.30 -0.18
C GLY A 77 1.67 23.60 -0.90
N ASP A 78 2.19 22.46 -0.40
CA ASP A 78 3.20 21.68 -1.12
C ASP A 78 2.68 21.25 -2.49
N GLU A 79 3.49 21.41 -3.51
CA GLU A 79 3.17 21.00 -4.87
C GLU A 79 3.41 19.49 -5.02
N VAL A 80 2.37 18.79 -5.48
CA VAL A 80 2.43 17.35 -5.77
C VAL A 80 1.81 17.05 -7.13
N ILE A 81 2.31 16.02 -7.80
CA ILE A 81 1.79 15.56 -9.08
C ILE A 81 1.02 14.26 -8.85
N ILE A 82 -0.17 14.17 -9.41
CA ILE A 82 -1.01 12.96 -9.31
C ILE A 82 -1.48 12.55 -10.70
N PRO A 83 -0.92 11.47 -11.27
CA PRO A 83 -1.43 10.87 -12.49
C PRO A 83 -2.70 10.07 -12.18
N VAL A 84 -3.75 10.32 -12.96
CA VAL A 84 -5.09 9.76 -12.76
C VAL A 84 -5.50 8.96 -13.99
N ASN A 85 -5.58 7.63 -13.84
CA ASN A 85 -6.07 6.70 -14.87
C ASN A 85 -7.19 5.78 -14.36
N GLY A 86 -7.83 6.18 -13.24
CA GLY A 86 -8.96 5.47 -12.66
C GLY A 86 -9.44 6.05 -11.33
N ALA A 87 -10.38 5.37 -10.69
CA ALA A 87 -11.07 5.86 -9.49
C ALA A 87 -10.16 6.01 -8.26
N PHE A 88 -9.07 5.23 -8.14
CA PHE A 88 -8.17 5.36 -7.00
C PHE A 88 -7.16 6.49 -7.19
N GLY A 89 -6.74 6.79 -8.43
CA GLY A 89 -6.05 8.03 -8.75
C GLY A 89 -6.92 9.26 -8.44
N GLU A 90 -8.21 9.22 -8.78
CA GLU A 90 -9.19 10.24 -8.41
C GLU A 90 -9.33 10.40 -6.89
N LEU A 91 -9.40 9.28 -6.16
CA LEU A 91 -9.46 9.30 -4.69
C LEU A 91 -8.22 9.98 -4.12
N PHE A 92 -7.01 9.63 -4.60
CA PHE A 92 -5.77 10.23 -4.13
C PHE A 92 -5.75 11.75 -4.38
N TYR A 93 -6.21 12.16 -5.57
CA TYR A 93 -6.38 13.59 -5.88
C TYR A 93 -7.28 14.29 -4.86
N HIS A 94 -8.46 13.73 -4.55
CA HIS A 94 -9.39 14.35 -3.60
C HIS A 94 -8.84 14.36 -2.16
N VAL A 95 -8.15 13.31 -1.75
CA VAL A 95 -7.50 13.26 -0.42
C VAL A 95 -6.41 14.33 -0.35
N ALA A 96 -5.53 14.45 -1.35
CA ALA A 96 -4.50 15.48 -1.39
C ALA A 96 -5.06 16.89 -1.35
N LYS A 97 -6.15 17.14 -2.09
CA LYS A 97 -6.88 18.41 -2.04
C LYS A 97 -7.51 18.70 -0.68
N GLY A 98 -7.98 17.63 0.02
CA GLY A 98 -8.54 17.74 1.37
C GLY A 98 -7.51 18.17 2.43
N TYR A 99 -6.21 18.00 2.13
CA TYR A 99 -5.08 18.46 2.95
C TYR A 99 -4.43 19.76 2.42
N ASP A 100 -5.14 20.49 1.55
CA ASP A 100 -4.71 21.77 0.98
C ASP A 100 -3.40 21.69 0.20
N LEU A 101 -3.07 20.54 -0.40
CA LEU A 101 -1.92 20.42 -1.29
C LEU A 101 -2.19 21.15 -2.62
N ASN A 102 -1.13 21.71 -3.22
CA ASN A 102 -1.16 22.26 -4.58
C ASN A 102 -0.97 21.11 -5.57
N VAL A 103 -2.09 20.55 -6.06
CA VAL A 103 -2.06 19.34 -6.90
C VAL A 103 -2.02 19.68 -8.38
N ILE A 104 -0.95 19.24 -9.05
CA ILE A 104 -0.86 19.15 -10.50
C ILE A 104 -1.43 17.79 -10.90
N ARG A 105 -2.63 17.79 -11.46
CA ARG A 105 -3.30 16.58 -11.94
C ARG A 105 -2.90 16.29 -13.38
N VAL A 106 -2.55 15.04 -13.68
CA VAL A 106 -2.28 14.57 -15.05
C VAL A 106 -3.28 13.48 -15.38
N ASP A 107 -4.19 13.78 -16.31
CA ASP A 107 -5.28 12.86 -16.67
C ASP A 107 -4.88 11.91 -17.79
N PHE A 108 -5.10 10.61 -17.58
CA PHE A 108 -4.98 9.57 -18.59
C PHE A 108 -6.34 8.92 -18.87
N GLU A 109 -6.49 8.35 -20.05
CA GLU A 109 -7.67 7.57 -20.39
C GLU A 109 -7.81 6.38 -19.42
N PHE A 110 -9.00 6.20 -18.83
CA PHE A 110 -9.28 5.07 -17.95
C PHE A 110 -9.09 3.75 -18.70
N GLY A 111 -8.36 2.82 -18.10
CA GLY A 111 -8.00 1.55 -18.74
C GLY A 111 -6.69 1.59 -19.52
N LYS A 112 -5.99 2.73 -19.56
CA LYS A 112 -4.65 2.88 -20.12
C LYS A 112 -3.61 3.03 -19.00
N GLU A 113 -2.43 2.53 -19.26
CA GLU A 113 -1.26 2.77 -18.43
C GLU A 113 -0.86 4.25 -18.47
N GLN A 114 -0.27 4.74 -17.39
CA GLN A 114 0.24 6.10 -17.30
C GLN A 114 1.53 6.24 -18.13
N ASP A 115 1.63 7.31 -18.89
CA ASP A 115 2.89 7.68 -19.54
C ASP A 115 3.78 8.43 -18.55
N VAL A 116 4.86 7.76 -18.12
CA VAL A 116 5.78 8.31 -17.11
C VAL A 116 6.46 9.58 -17.62
N GLU A 117 6.86 9.63 -18.88
CA GLU A 117 7.49 10.81 -19.50
C GLU A 117 6.56 12.01 -19.44
N GLU A 118 5.27 11.86 -19.79
CA GLU A 118 4.28 12.93 -19.71
C GLU A 118 4.10 13.44 -18.27
N VAL A 119 4.14 12.55 -17.27
CA VAL A 119 4.09 12.93 -15.85
C VAL A 119 5.35 13.70 -15.46
N MET A 120 6.52 13.24 -15.88
CA MET A 120 7.81 13.88 -15.57
C MET A 120 7.98 15.25 -16.20
N GLU A 121 7.33 15.54 -17.33
CA GLU A 121 7.30 16.87 -17.95
C GLU A 121 6.60 17.93 -17.06
N ARG A 122 5.80 17.49 -16.08
CA ARG A 122 5.12 18.38 -15.13
C ARG A 122 5.95 18.67 -13.87
N VAL A 123 7.08 18.01 -13.69
CA VAL A 123 7.95 18.22 -12.53
C VAL A 123 8.60 19.60 -12.60
N THR A 124 8.54 20.33 -11.50
CA THR A 124 9.17 21.63 -11.31
C THR A 124 10.14 21.59 -10.13
N GLU A 125 10.89 22.67 -9.90
CA GLU A 125 11.74 22.84 -8.72
C GLU A 125 10.94 22.87 -7.40
N ASN A 126 9.62 23.14 -7.48
CA ASN A 126 8.72 23.20 -6.32
C ASN A 126 8.04 21.87 -6.03
N THR A 127 8.11 20.90 -6.92
CA THR A 127 7.48 19.59 -6.75
C THR A 127 8.05 18.86 -5.53
N LYS A 128 7.19 18.47 -4.58
CA LYS A 128 7.55 17.76 -3.35
C LYS A 128 7.22 16.27 -3.39
N GLY A 129 6.33 15.85 -4.27
CA GLY A 129 5.98 14.44 -4.42
C GLY A 129 5.25 14.11 -5.70
N ILE A 130 5.39 12.85 -6.13
CA ILE A 130 4.56 12.22 -7.17
C ILE A 130 3.82 11.06 -6.52
N PHE A 131 2.48 11.04 -6.63
CA PHE A 131 1.61 10.06 -5.96
C PHE A 131 1.01 9.12 -7.01
N VAL A 132 1.45 7.87 -7.01
CA VAL A 132 1.12 6.91 -8.05
C VAL A 132 0.32 5.73 -7.49
N ILE A 133 -0.69 5.29 -8.21
CA ILE A 133 -1.39 4.03 -7.95
C ILE A 133 -0.66 2.90 -8.66
N HIS A 134 -0.15 1.89 -7.94
CA HIS A 134 0.53 0.74 -8.54
C HIS A 134 -0.44 -0.10 -9.40
N ASN A 135 -1.56 -0.53 -8.80
CA ASN A 135 -2.61 -1.24 -9.53
C ASN A 135 -3.93 -0.48 -9.39
N GLU A 136 -4.39 0.11 -10.48
CA GLU A 136 -5.67 0.81 -10.51
C GLU A 136 -6.82 -0.19 -10.56
N SER A 137 -7.40 -0.47 -9.40
CA SER A 137 -8.41 -1.53 -9.23
C SER A 137 -9.67 -1.31 -10.04
N SER A 138 -10.04 -0.06 -10.32
CA SER A 138 -11.27 0.28 -11.05
C SER A 138 -11.18 -0.05 -12.53
N THR A 139 -9.98 -0.12 -13.08
CA THR A 139 -9.71 -0.38 -14.49
C THR A 139 -8.90 -1.65 -14.74
N GLY A 140 -8.26 -2.20 -13.69
CA GLY A 140 -7.39 -3.38 -13.78
C GLY A 140 -6.03 -3.09 -14.43
N VAL A 141 -5.60 -1.84 -14.47
CA VAL A 141 -4.32 -1.41 -15.03
C VAL A 141 -3.24 -1.43 -13.97
N VAL A 142 -2.09 -2.01 -14.30
CA VAL A 142 -0.85 -1.92 -13.52
C VAL A 142 0.00 -0.83 -14.12
N ASN A 143 0.42 0.15 -13.31
CA ASN A 143 1.33 1.21 -13.73
C ASN A 143 2.79 0.81 -13.42
N ASP A 144 3.72 1.20 -14.27
CA ASP A 144 5.15 0.86 -14.18
C ASP A 144 5.87 1.69 -13.12
N ILE A 145 5.89 1.16 -11.87
CA ILE A 145 6.50 1.86 -10.73
C ILE A 145 8.03 1.87 -10.84
N GLU A 146 8.64 0.84 -11.40
CA GLU A 146 10.10 0.81 -11.63
C GLU A 146 10.54 1.97 -12.53
N LYS A 147 9.78 2.22 -13.60
CA LYS A 147 10.03 3.33 -14.52
C LYS A 147 9.89 4.69 -13.83
N TYR A 148 8.87 4.87 -12.94
CA TYR A 148 8.76 6.06 -12.10
C TYR A 148 9.97 6.25 -11.20
N GLY A 149 10.37 5.21 -10.45
CA GLY A 149 11.51 5.30 -9.56
C GLY A 149 12.82 5.65 -10.28
N LYS A 150 13.02 5.09 -11.47
CA LYS A 150 14.17 5.40 -12.31
C LYS A 150 14.15 6.86 -12.80
N ALA A 151 12.99 7.35 -13.20
CA ALA A 151 12.84 8.74 -13.63
C ALA A 151 13.03 9.74 -12.47
N MET A 152 12.80 9.30 -11.22
CA MET A 152 12.91 10.11 -10.00
C MET A 152 14.30 10.13 -9.35
N GLU A 153 15.29 9.33 -9.83
CA GLU A 153 16.61 9.18 -9.17
C GLU A 153 17.33 10.50 -8.85
N SER A 154 17.18 11.52 -9.69
CA SER A 154 17.85 12.81 -9.52
C SER A 154 16.92 13.93 -9.02
N ILE A 155 15.69 13.61 -8.64
CA ILE A 155 14.66 14.59 -8.27
C ILE A 155 14.47 14.62 -6.76
N ASP A 156 14.53 15.84 -6.20
CA ASP A 156 14.30 16.05 -4.76
C ASP A 156 12.79 16.14 -4.44
N ALA A 157 12.05 15.10 -4.86
CA ALA A 157 10.64 14.92 -4.55
C ALA A 157 10.38 13.46 -4.16
N LEU A 158 9.39 13.20 -3.31
CA LEU A 158 9.07 11.85 -2.85
C LEU A 158 8.25 11.08 -3.89
N LEU A 159 8.64 9.84 -4.18
CA LEU A 159 7.79 8.89 -4.89
C LEU A 159 6.93 8.14 -3.87
N VAL A 160 5.63 8.42 -3.89
CA VAL A 160 4.62 7.82 -3.01
C VAL A 160 3.76 6.84 -3.81
N VAL A 161 3.76 5.58 -3.41
CA VAL A 161 3.09 4.50 -4.13
C VAL A 161 1.95 3.91 -3.30
N ASP A 162 0.73 4.01 -3.82
CA ASP A 162 -0.40 3.22 -3.35
C ASP A 162 -0.35 1.83 -3.98
N SER A 163 0.03 0.84 -3.21
CA SER A 163 0.02 -0.57 -3.61
C SER A 163 -1.05 -1.38 -2.85
N VAL A 164 -2.17 -0.73 -2.50
CA VAL A 164 -3.27 -1.39 -1.75
C VAL A 164 -3.77 -2.62 -2.46
N SER A 165 -3.95 -2.60 -3.76
CA SER A 165 -4.39 -3.77 -4.52
C SER A 165 -3.26 -4.50 -5.27
N GLY A 166 -2.03 -3.97 -5.22
CA GLY A 166 -0.86 -4.59 -5.86
C GLY A 166 -0.06 -5.48 -4.90
N ALA A 167 0.28 -4.97 -3.72
CA ALA A 167 1.19 -5.62 -2.78
C ALA A 167 0.73 -7.03 -2.37
N GLY A 168 1.62 -8.01 -2.54
CA GLY A 168 1.35 -9.42 -2.29
C GLY A 168 0.72 -10.17 -3.47
N GLY A 169 0.28 -9.49 -4.52
CA GLY A 169 -0.24 -10.08 -5.76
C GLY A 169 0.57 -9.74 -7.00
N ILE A 170 1.23 -8.60 -6.97
CA ILE A 170 2.11 -8.09 -8.02
C ILE A 170 3.44 -7.74 -7.37
N GLU A 171 4.53 -7.92 -8.09
CA GLU A 171 5.87 -7.58 -7.61
C GLU A 171 5.96 -6.10 -7.29
N ILE A 172 6.63 -5.81 -6.18
CA ILE A 172 7.09 -4.48 -5.81
C ILE A 172 8.43 -4.64 -5.09
N ASP A 173 9.39 -3.83 -5.46
CA ASP A 173 10.75 -3.83 -4.91
C ASP A 173 11.13 -2.40 -4.55
N MET A 174 10.71 -2.01 -3.32
CA MET A 174 10.83 -0.63 -2.87
C MET A 174 12.28 -0.14 -2.91
N ASP A 175 13.23 -0.97 -2.46
CA ASP A 175 14.62 -0.56 -2.33
C ASP A 175 15.30 -0.42 -3.72
N ASN A 176 15.07 -1.35 -4.65
CA ASN A 176 15.68 -1.32 -5.98
C ASN A 176 14.94 -0.39 -6.97
N TRP A 177 13.66 -0.12 -6.74
CA TRP A 177 12.87 0.77 -7.59
C TRP A 177 12.82 2.23 -7.06
N ASN A 178 13.69 2.60 -6.12
CA ASN A 178 13.79 3.95 -5.56
C ASN A 178 12.45 4.53 -5.09
N ILE A 179 11.60 3.70 -4.48
CA ILE A 179 10.32 4.15 -3.91
C ILE A 179 10.60 4.75 -2.53
N ASP A 180 10.13 5.97 -2.29
CA ASP A 180 10.34 6.63 -1.00
C ASP A 180 9.31 6.20 0.04
N ILE A 181 8.05 6.05 -0.38
CA ILE A 181 6.95 5.60 0.48
C ILE A 181 6.08 4.63 -0.30
N VAL A 182 5.80 3.47 0.28
CA VAL A 182 4.78 2.55 -0.23
C VAL A 182 3.82 2.15 0.87
N PHE A 183 2.53 2.08 0.54
CA PHE A 183 1.54 1.60 1.50
C PHE A 183 0.58 0.58 0.88
N THR A 184 0.01 -0.27 1.75
CA THR A 184 -1.00 -1.26 1.40
C THR A 184 -1.99 -1.48 2.53
N ALA A 185 -2.99 -2.34 2.30
CA ALA A 185 -4.00 -2.70 3.29
C ALA A 185 -4.29 -4.21 3.29
N SER A 186 -4.77 -4.72 4.42
CA SER A 186 -4.87 -6.15 4.72
C SER A 186 -5.87 -6.95 3.87
N GLN A 187 -6.91 -6.29 3.31
CA GLN A 187 -8.08 -6.96 2.72
C GLN A 187 -7.99 -7.28 1.22
N LYS A 188 -6.82 -7.16 0.63
CA LYS A 188 -6.57 -7.46 -0.79
C LYS A 188 -5.78 -8.75 -0.95
N ALA A 189 -4.70 -8.78 -1.71
CA ALA A 189 -3.90 -9.98 -1.94
C ALA A 189 -3.29 -10.59 -0.65
N LEU A 190 -3.22 -9.83 0.43
CA LEU A 190 -2.80 -10.31 1.74
C LEU A 190 -3.83 -11.21 2.46
N MET A 191 -5.04 -11.35 1.91
CA MET A 191 -6.08 -12.30 2.32
C MET A 191 -6.54 -12.17 3.78
N ALA A 192 -6.40 -11.01 4.42
CA ALA A 192 -6.89 -10.75 5.77
C ALA A 192 -8.14 -9.84 5.75
N PRO A 193 -8.92 -9.75 6.84
CA PRO A 193 -10.01 -8.78 6.93
C PRO A 193 -9.51 -7.34 6.82
N PRO A 194 -10.37 -6.38 6.42
CA PRO A 194 -10.04 -4.97 6.50
C PRO A 194 -9.78 -4.54 7.93
N GLY A 195 -8.99 -3.48 8.11
CA GLY A 195 -8.73 -2.88 9.44
C GLY A 195 -7.26 -2.68 9.78
N LEU A 196 -6.35 -3.16 8.94
CA LEU A 196 -4.92 -2.87 9.04
C LEU A 196 -4.40 -2.29 7.72
N SER A 197 -3.47 -1.37 7.83
CA SER A 197 -2.65 -0.92 6.73
C SER A 197 -1.18 -0.82 7.16
N PHE A 198 -0.31 -0.81 6.16
CA PHE A 198 1.14 -0.85 6.33
C PHE A 198 1.76 0.23 5.47
N VAL A 199 2.70 0.98 6.04
CA VAL A 199 3.43 2.04 5.35
C VAL A 199 4.91 1.79 5.53
N ALA A 200 5.64 1.63 4.44
CA ALA A 200 7.10 1.57 4.44
C ALA A 200 7.66 2.93 4.03
N LEU A 201 8.73 3.35 4.69
CA LEU A 201 9.41 4.64 4.46
C LEU A 201 10.92 4.41 4.37
N ASN A 202 11.55 4.95 3.33
CA ASN A 202 13.01 5.02 3.25
C ASN A 202 13.57 6.24 4.02
N ASP A 203 14.89 6.40 4.03
CA ASP A 203 15.55 7.49 4.76
C ASP A 203 15.12 8.88 4.27
N LYS A 204 14.96 9.09 2.95
CA LYS A 204 14.48 10.36 2.37
C LYS A 204 13.07 10.71 2.84
N ALA A 205 12.19 9.72 2.93
CA ALA A 205 10.85 9.92 3.49
C ALA A 205 10.89 10.23 5.00
N TRP A 206 11.80 9.61 5.76
CA TRP A 206 11.99 9.93 7.18
C TRP A 206 12.52 11.35 7.39
N GLU A 207 13.40 11.86 6.52
CA GLU A 207 13.82 13.26 6.56
C GLU A 207 12.63 14.21 6.34
N ALA A 208 11.70 13.87 5.43
CA ALA A 208 10.46 14.64 5.27
C ALA A 208 9.61 14.60 6.55
N VAL A 209 9.39 13.41 7.14
CA VAL A 209 8.65 13.25 8.41
C VAL A 209 9.27 14.11 9.52
N ASP A 210 10.60 14.24 9.56
CA ASP A 210 11.30 15.01 10.59
C ASP A 210 11.12 16.52 10.43
N ARG A 211 10.97 17.01 9.20
CA ARG A 211 10.72 18.42 8.89
C ARG A 211 9.28 18.86 9.12
N ILE A 212 8.31 17.92 9.00
CA ILE A 212 6.88 18.23 9.05
C ILE A 212 6.38 18.27 10.50
N ASN A 213 5.69 19.33 10.85
CA ASN A 213 5.07 19.52 12.17
C ASN A 213 3.56 19.80 12.09
N ASN A 214 2.85 19.05 11.25
CA ASN A 214 1.40 19.13 11.16
C ASN A 214 0.73 18.62 12.46
N PRO A 215 -0.45 19.14 12.85
CA PRO A 215 -1.25 18.56 13.92
C PRO A 215 -1.63 17.11 13.59
N ARG A 216 -1.17 16.16 14.41
CA ARG A 216 -1.47 14.74 14.27
C ARG A 216 -1.35 14.03 15.62
N TYR A 217 -2.22 13.11 15.90
CA TYR A 217 -2.19 12.33 17.14
C TYR A 217 -2.25 10.83 16.85
N LEU A 218 -3.28 10.37 16.12
CA LEU A 218 -3.51 8.96 15.84
C LEU A 218 -2.45 8.42 14.85
N PHE A 219 -2.23 9.13 13.76
CA PHE A 219 -1.25 8.75 12.74
C PHE A 219 0.03 9.56 12.91
N ASN A 220 0.83 9.24 13.91
CA ASN A 220 2.10 9.91 14.18
C ASN A 220 3.26 8.95 13.89
N PHE A 221 3.82 9.03 12.68
CA PHE A 221 4.85 8.11 12.21
C PHE A 221 6.09 8.07 13.12
N LYS A 222 6.49 9.19 13.74
CA LYS A 222 7.61 9.20 14.71
C LYS A 222 7.29 8.31 15.92
N LYS A 223 6.09 8.44 16.48
CA LYS A 223 5.66 7.59 17.60
C LYS A 223 5.44 6.15 17.15
N ASP A 224 4.84 5.93 15.99
CA ASP A 224 4.62 4.59 15.45
C ASP A 224 5.97 3.87 15.23
N ARG A 225 7.01 4.57 14.74
CA ARG A 225 8.38 4.05 14.62
C ARG A 225 8.96 3.61 15.96
N GLU A 226 8.86 4.47 16.98
CA GLU A 226 9.36 4.14 18.34
C GLU A 226 8.75 2.85 18.89
N TYR A 227 7.50 2.57 18.58
CA TYR A 227 6.78 1.41 19.07
C TYR A 227 7.00 0.17 18.22
N ILE A 228 7.00 0.30 16.88
CA ILE A 228 7.19 -0.84 16.00
C ILE A 228 8.58 -1.45 16.16
N LEU A 229 9.61 -0.66 16.45
CA LEU A 229 10.97 -1.13 16.78
C LEU A 229 11.00 -2.00 18.06
N LYS A 230 9.96 -1.96 18.88
CA LYS A 230 9.77 -2.80 20.06
C LYS A 230 8.75 -3.92 19.82
N ASN A 231 8.33 -4.12 18.57
CA ASN A 231 7.25 -5.02 18.16
C ASN A 231 5.91 -4.69 18.87
N LEU A 232 5.61 -3.41 19.00
CA LEU A 232 4.40 -2.88 19.63
C LEU A 232 3.74 -1.86 18.71
N THR A 233 2.53 -1.43 19.07
CA THR A 233 1.82 -0.29 18.47
C THR A 233 1.51 0.76 19.54
N VAL A 234 1.41 2.03 19.14
CA VAL A 234 1.09 3.15 20.05
C VAL A 234 -0.30 2.95 20.64
N HIS A 235 -1.27 2.69 19.78
CA HIS A 235 -2.67 2.51 20.11
C HIS A 235 -3.06 1.03 20.08
N THR A 236 -4.26 0.71 20.57
CA THR A 236 -4.81 -0.66 20.53
C THR A 236 -5.01 -1.08 19.06
N PRO A 237 -4.35 -2.12 18.59
CA PRO A 237 -4.48 -2.58 17.20
C PRO A 237 -5.67 -3.53 17.03
N ALA A 238 -6.02 -3.79 15.77
CA ALA A 238 -6.96 -4.83 15.39
C ALA A 238 -6.30 -6.22 15.54
N THR A 239 -6.21 -6.75 16.78
CA THR A 239 -5.43 -7.94 17.13
C THR A 239 -5.83 -9.20 16.36
N HIS A 240 -7.14 -9.43 16.17
CA HIS A 240 -7.63 -10.59 15.41
C HIS A 240 -7.32 -10.45 13.90
N THR A 241 -7.40 -9.25 13.34
CA THR A 241 -6.97 -8.99 11.96
C THR A 241 -5.47 -9.23 11.79
N LEU A 242 -4.67 -8.92 12.82
CA LEU A 242 -3.23 -9.19 12.82
C LEU A 242 -2.93 -10.70 12.80
N LEU A 243 -3.69 -11.52 13.56
CA LEU A 243 -3.59 -12.99 13.49
C LEU A 243 -3.99 -13.53 12.13
N ALA A 244 -5.07 -13.00 11.55
CA ALA A 244 -5.50 -13.34 10.20
C ALA A 244 -4.40 -13.04 9.18
N LEU A 245 -3.80 -11.85 9.26
CA LEU A 245 -2.71 -11.46 8.38
C LEU A 245 -1.46 -12.32 8.57
N GLN A 246 -1.09 -12.64 9.81
CA GLN A 246 0.01 -13.57 10.07
C GLN A 246 -0.19 -14.89 9.32
N GLU A 247 -1.41 -15.43 9.34
CA GLU A 247 -1.72 -16.68 8.62
C GLU A 247 -1.73 -16.49 7.11
N GLY A 248 -2.27 -15.36 6.59
CA GLY A 248 -2.21 -15.02 5.17
C GLY A 248 -0.78 -14.91 4.65
N LEU A 249 0.11 -14.24 5.41
CA LEU A 249 1.53 -14.16 5.08
C LEU A 249 2.22 -15.53 5.09
N LYS A 250 1.91 -16.42 6.05
CA LYS A 250 2.42 -17.80 6.03
C LYS A 250 2.03 -18.52 4.74
N MET A 251 0.76 -18.42 4.34
CA MET A 251 0.28 -19.04 3.09
C MET A 251 1.01 -18.49 1.87
N ILE A 252 1.23 -17.18 1.79
CA ILE A 252 2.00 -16.56 0.72
C ILE A 252 3.43 -17.09 0.68
N PHE A 253 4.10 -17.18 1.83
CA PHE A 253 5.49 -17.64 1.89
C PHE A 253 5.62 -19.15 1.71
N GLU A 254 4.63 -19.95 2.08
CA GLU A 254 4.56 -21.38 1.76
C GLU A 254 4.48 -21.64 0.25
N GLU A 255 3.73 -20.82 -0.48
CA GLU A 255 3.66 -20.85 -1.95
C GLU A 255 4.94 -20.27 -2.59
N GLY A 256 5.53 -19.25 -1.96
CA GLY A 256 6.64 -18.45 -2.45
C GLY A 256 6.17 -17.25 -3.29
N LEU A 257 6.70 -16.05 -3.01
CA LEU A 257 6.27 -14.79 -3.65
C LEU A 257 6.29 -14.85 -5.17
N THR A 258 7.37 -15.36 -5.76
CA THR A 258 7.50 -15.48 -7.23
C THR A 258 6.38 -16.35 -7.82
N ASN A 259 6.02 -17.45 -7.15
CA ASN A 259 4.93 -18.32 -7.58
C ASN A 259 3.57 -17.64 -7.45
N VAL A 260 3.37 -16.88 -6.36
CA VAL A 260 2.15 -16.07 -6.17
C VAL A 260 1.99 -15.06 -7.29
N PHE A 261 3.03 -14.30 -7.63
CA PHE A 261 3.02 -13.34 -8.73
C PHE A 261 2.73 -14.00 -10.08
N ALA A 262 3.40 -15.12 -10.38
CA ALA A 262 3.16 -15.88 -11.61
C ALA A 262 1.71 -16.36 -11.71
N ARG A 263 1.16 -16.91 -10.62
CA ARG A 263 -0.24 -17.37 -10.56
C ARG A 263 -1.24 -16.22 -10.77
N HIS A 264 -0.99 -15.05 -10.17
CA HIS A 264 -1.83 -13.88 -10.40
C HIS A 264 -1.78 -13.39 -11.84
N ALA A 265 -0.60 -13.34 -12.45
CA ALA A 265 -0.42 -12.95 -13.85
C ALA A 265 -1.13 -13.94 -14.80
N GLU A 266 -0.98 -15.25 -14.57
CA GLU A 266 -1.65 -16.30 -15.35
C GLU A 266 -3.17 -16.19 -15.25
N ASN A 267 -3.71 -16.08 -14.02
CA ASN A 267 -5.15 -15.92 -13.80
C ASN A 267 -5.70 -14.66 -14.47
N ALA A 268 -5.00 -13.54 -14.39
CA ALA A 268 -5.39 -12.31 -15.04
C ALA A 268 -5.41 -12.47 -16.57
N GLN A 269 -4.41 -13.15 -17.15
CA GLN A 269 -4.37 -13.42 -18.59
C GLN A 269 -5.50 -14.35 -19.03
N LEU A 270 -5.77 -15.43 -18.30
CA LEU A 270 -6.88 -16.34 -18.58
C LEU A 270 -8.24 -15.62 -18.60
N ILE A 271 -8.47 -14.71 -17.63
CA ILE A 271 -9.71 -13.92 -17.59
C ILE A 271 -9.80 -12.98 -18.80
N ARG A 272 -8.74 -12.24 -19.12
CA ARG A 272 -8.70 -11.34 -20.30
C ARG A 272 -8.97 -12.09 -21.59
N ASP A 273 -8.36 -13.25 -21.77
CA ASP A 273 -8.54 -14.09 -22.97
C ASP A 273 -9.97 -14.65 -23.03
N GLY A 274 -10.54 -15.03 -21.87
CA GLY A 274 -11.92 -15.47 -21.77
C GLY A 274 -12.92 -14.38 -22.15
N VAL A 275 -12.73 -13.17 -21.63
CA VAL A 275 -13.58 -11.99 -21.91
C VAL A 275 -13.50 -11.63 -23.41
N ARG A 276 -12.32 -11.57 -24.00
CA ARG A 276 -12.14 -11.33 -25.45
C ARG A 276 -12.84 -12.38 -26.33
N LYS A 277 -12.81 -13.67 -25.93
CA LYS A 277 -13.48 -14.75 -26.68
C LYS A 277 -15.01 -14.62 -26.73
N ILE A 278 -15.61 -13.95 -25.77
CA ILE A 278 -17.06 -13.70 -25.72
C ILE A 278 -17.44 -12.31 -26.27
N GLY A 279 -16.48 -11.57 -26.84
CA GLY A 279 -16.72 -10.31 -27.53
C GLY A 279 -16.83 -9.09 -26.62
N LEU A 280 -16.26 -9.15 -25.41
CA LEU A 280 -16.18 -8.05 -24.45
C LEU A 280 -14.77 -7.49 -24.34
#